data_bdbe9689ce4719b01aecb12985f88862
#
_entry.id   bdbe9689ce4719b01aecb12985f88862
#
_cell.length_a   1.000
_cell.length_b   1.000
_cell.length_c   1.000
_cell.angle_alpha   90.00
_cell.angle_beta   90.00
_cell.angle_gamma   90.00
#
_symmetry.space_group_name_H-M   'P 1'
#
loop_
_entity.id
_entity.type
_entity.pdbx_description
1 polymer ?
#
loop_
_entity_poly.entity_id
_entity_poly.type
_entity_poly.pdbx_seq_one_letter_code
_entity_poly.pdbx_strand_id
1 'polypeptide(L)'
;MSTDSAEPTLKVAFASRDRRHVDQHFGAAEAFAIYAVGVDSSALLEVVQFVEAAQDGNEGKLAAKIALLDDCVAVHCEAVGASAIQQLLAQGIQPIKVPEGTRIDGLIAKLQESWREGPTGWLAHAVRGRDDESRFAAMAAEGWQE
;
A
#
# COMPACT_ATOMS: atom_id res chain seq x y z
N MET A 1 -7.75 -25.70 -2.66
CA MET A 1 -7.49 -25.18 -2.65
C MET A 1 -6.91 -24.61 -2.13
N SER A 2 -6.65 -24.38 -1.90
CA SER A 2 -6.21 -23.90 -1.47
C SER A 2 -5.51 -23.26 -1.44
N THR A 3 -5.21 -23.02 -1.67
CA THR A 3 -4.52 -22.47 -1.80
C THR A 3 -4.28 -21.49 -1.34
N ASP A 4 -4.59 -21.31 -1.34
CA ASP A 4 -4.68 -20.48 -0.84
C ASP A 4 -3.89 -19.93 -0.11
N SER A 5 -3.84 -19.94 0.26
CA SER A 5 -3.21 -19.44 1.23
C SER A 5 -1.91 -19.21 1.07
N ALA A 6 -1.35 -19.67 0.31
CA ALA A 6 0.00 -19.74 0.39
C ALA A 6 0.76 -18.56 0.01
N GLU A 7 0.30 -17.78 -0.86
CA GLU A 7 1.12 -16.71 -1.38
C GLU A 7 0.96 -15.44 -0.56
N PRO A 8 2.04 -14.90 -0.01
CA PRO A 8 1.92 -13.64 0.71
C PRO A 8 1.61 -12.50 -0.24
N THR A 9 0.82 -11.57 0.24
CA THR A 9 0.52 -10.38 -0.53
C THR A 9 0.82 -9.14 0.28
N LEU A 10 1.06 -8.06 -0.44
CA LEU A 10 1.26 -6.75 0.14
C LEU A 10 0.10 -5.87 -0.27
N LYS A 11 -0.39 -5.05 0.64
CA LYS A 11 -1.43 -4.07 0.30
C LYS A 11 -0.75 -2.82 -0.21
N VAL A 12 -1.09 -2.41 -1.40
CA VAL A 12 -0.48 -1.26 -2.05
C VAL A 12 -1.59 -0.33 -2.53
N ALA A 13 -1.47 0.94 -2.22
CA ALA A 13 -2.49 1.91 -2.58
C ALA A 13 -2.04 2.80 -3.72
N PHE A 14 -3.00 3.26 -4.51
CA PHE A 14 -2.75 4.14 -5.64
C PHE A 14 -3.75 5.28 -5.59
N ALA A 15 -3.26 6.52 -5.61
CA ALA A 15 -4.13 7.69 -5.61
C ALA A 15 -4.72 7.83 -6.99
N SER A 16 -5.96 7.43 -7.16
CA SER A 16 -6.57 7.29 -8.47
C SER A 16 -8.07 7.49 -8.41
N ARG A 17 -8.61 8.23 -9.38
CA ARG A 17 -10.04 8.37 -9.51
C ARG A 17 -10.63 7.31 -10.42
N ASP A 18 -9.90 6.89 -11.44
CA ASP A 18 -10.45 5.97 -12.43
C ASP A 18 -10.03 4.52 -12.19
N ARG A 19 -9.22 4.27 -11.17
CA ARG A 19 -8.74 2.93 -10.82
C ARG A 19 -7.83 2.31 -11.88
N ARG A 20 -7.33 3.13 -12.80
CA ARG A 20 -6.45 2.66 -13.86
C ARG A 20 -5.15 3.42 -13.90
N HIS A 21 -5.17 4.70 -13.50
CA HIS A 21 -4.01 5.57 -13.57
C HIS A 21 -3.82 6.28 -12.26
N VAL A 22 -2.57 6.54 -11.90
CA VAL A 22 -2.28 7.38 -10.76
C VAL A 22 -2.41 8.82 -11.25
N ASP A 23 -3.44 9.50 -10.78
CA ASP A 23 -3.76 10.83 -11.30
C ASP A 23 -4.03 11.84 -10.21
N GLN A 24 -3.59 11.59 -8.99
CA GLN A 24 -3.86 12.53 -7.91
C GLN A 24 -2.63 12.78 -7.05
N HIS A 25 -2.54 13.98 -6.52
CA HIS A 25 -1.58 14.34 -5.49
C HIS A 25 -2.10 13.80 -4.17
N PHE A 26 -1.24 13.41 -3.28
CA PHE A 26 -1.71 12.81 -2.03
C PHE A 26 -2.64 13.74 -1.26
N GLY A 27 -2.25 15.01 -1.14
CA GLY A 27 -3.04 15.95 -0.36
C GLY A 27 -4.41 16.24 -0.94
N ALA A 28 -4.55 16.11 -2.25
CA ALA A 28 -5.81 16.38 -2.93
C ALA A 28 -6.56 15.11 -3.29
N ALA A 29 -6.03 13.96 -2.96
CA ALA A 29 -6.62 12.70 -3.39
C ALA A 29 -8.01 12.50 -2.81
N GLU A 30 -8.94 12.11 -3.67
CA GLU A 30 -10.30 11.84 -3.26
C GLU A 30 -10.55 10.36 -3.13
N ALA A 31 -9.73 9.54 -3.73
CA ALA A 31 -9.90 8.09 -3.68
C ALA A 31 -8.58 7.38 -3.83
N PHE A 32 -8.51 6.22 -3.22
CA PHE A 32 -7.34 5.35 -3.36
C PHE A 32 -7.83 3.97 -3.76
N ALA A 33 -7.22 3.40 -4.78
CA ALA A 33 -7.46 2.01 -5.15
C ALA A 33 -6.44 1.18 -4.39
N ILE A 34 -6.90 0.20 -3.64
CA ILE A 34 -6.04 -0.62 -2.80
C ILE A 34 -6.02 -2.04 -3.36
N TYR A 35 -4.82 -2.49 -3.69
CA TYR A 35 -4.61 -3.81 -4.28
C TYR A 35 -3.86 -4.72 -3.34
N ALA A 36 -4.20 -6.00 -3.40
CA ALA A 36 -3.36 -7.03 -2.80
C ALA A 36 -2.44 -7.53 -3.90
N VAL A 37 -1.14 -7.36 -3.72
CA VAL A 37 -0.16 -7.70 -4.74
C VAL A 37 0.71 -8.83 -4.24
N GLY A 38 0.68 -9.96 -4.92
CA GLY A 38 1.59 -11.06 -4.67
C GLY A 38 2.63 -11.09 -5.78
N VAL A 39 3.61 -11.97 -5.66
CA VAL A 39 4.68 -11.99 -6.64
C VAL A 39 4.15 -12.38 -8.03
N ASP A 40 3.11 -13.20 -8.09
CA ASP A 40 2.53 -13.62 -9.35
C ASP A 40 1.05 -13.29 -9.49
N SER A 41 0.50 -12.51 -8.59
CA SER A 41 -0.92 -12.23 -8.64
C SER A 41 -1.20 -10.82 -8.14
N SER A 42 -2.37 -10.31 -8.48
CA SER A 42 -2.80 -9.04 -7.92
C SER A 42 -4.32 -9.00 -8.01
N ALA A 43 -4.92 -8.31 -7.06
CA ALA A 43 -6.37 -8.18 -7.02
C ALA A 43 -6.73 -6.86 -6.38
N LEU A 44 -7.72 -6.19 -6.96
CA LEU A 44 -8.25 -4.97 -6.36
C LEU A 44 -9.07 -5.37 -5.15
N LEU A 45 -8.68 -4.88 -3.98
CA LEU A 45 -9.40 -5.21 -2.76
C LEU A 45 -10.55 -4.25 -2.52
N GLU A 46 -10.30 -2.97 -2.68
CA GLU A 46 -11.32 -1.98 -2.40
C GLU A 46 -10.89 -0.63 -2.94
N VAL A 47 -11.85 0.24 -3.10
CA VAL A 47 -11.57 1.63 -3.40
C VAL A 47 -12.09 2.41 -2.22
N VAL A 48 -11.20 3.11 -1.52
CA VAL A 48 -11.61 3.92 -0.39
C VAL A 48 -11.71 5.36 -0.85
N GLN A 49 -12.74 6.05 -0.40
CA GLN A 49 -12.95 7.43 -0.76
C GLN A 49 -12.77 8.30 0.45
N PHE A 50 -12.17 9.44 0.24
CA PHE A 50 -11.96 10.40 1.30
C PHE A 50 -12.95 11.53 1.12
N VAL A 51 -13.81 11.71 2.12
CA VAL A 51 -14.77 12.79 2.11
C VAL A 51 -14.28 13.84 3.08
N GLU A 52 -14.01 15.01 2.57
CA GLU A 52 -13.42 16.05 3.38
C GLU A 52 -14.48 16.74 4.21
N ALA A 53 -14.29 16.78 5.51
CA ALA A 53 -15.20 17.51 6.38
C ALA A 53 -14.80 18.99 6.37
N ALA A 54 -15.79 19.84 6.29
CA ALA A 54 -15.52 21.26 6.12
C ALA A 54 -14.74 21.87 7.27
N GLN A 55 -14.94 21.34 8.45
CA GLN A 55 -14.28 21.91 9.61
C GLN A 55 -12.91 21.37 9.90
N ASP A 56 -12.50 20.34 9.19
CA ASP A 56 -11.20 19.73 9.50
C ASP A 56 -10.08 20.67 9.13
N GLY A 57 -9.09 20.76 9.97
CA GLY A 57 -7.88 21.45 9.63
C GLY A 57 -7.00 20.56 8.78
N ASN A 58 -5.90 21.12 8.30
CA ASN A 58 -5.00 20.38 7.42
C ASN A 58 -4.45 19.15 8.08
N GLU A 59 -4.10 19.24 9.34
CA GLU A 59 -3.52 18.09 10.01
C GLU A 59 -4.54 17.00 10.23
N GLY A 60 -5.78 17.39 10.57
CA GLY A 60 -6.83 16.42 10.73
C GLY A 60 -7.15 15.70 9.45
N LYS A 61 -7.16 16.44 8.34
CA LYS A 61 -7.44 15.86 7.04
C LYS A 61 -6.36 14.86 6.65
N LEU A 62 -5.12 15.21 6.91
CA LEU A 62 -4.01 14.36 6.55
C LEU A 62 -4.04 13.08 7.35
N ALA A 63 -4.24 13.18 8.66
CA ALA A 63 -4.29 12.01 9.51
C ALA A 63 -5.44 11.09 9.12
N ALA A 64 -6.60 11.66 8.81
CA ALA A 64 -7.76 10.87 8.41
C ALA A 64 -7.50 10.14 7.09
N LYS A 65 -6.84 10.82 6.16
CA LYS A 65 -6.55 10.22 4.88
C LYS A 65 -5.56 9.07 5.03
N ILE A 66 -4.54 9.26 5.86
CA ILE A 66 -3.55 8.22 6.10
C ILE A 66 -4.20 7.03 6.79
N ALA A 67 -5.16 7.27 7.65
CA ALA A 67 -5.86 6.18 8.32
C ALA A 67 -6.60 5.27 7.34
N LEU A 68 -7.01 5.79 6.20
CA LEU A 68 -7.65 4.97 5.18
C LEU A 68 -6.70 3.95 4.57
N LEU A 69 -5.41 4.17 4.73
CA LEU A 69 -4.39 3.31 4.14
C LEU A 69 -3.79 2.35 5.15
N ASP A 70 -4.52 2.09 6.22
CA ASP A 70 -4.06 1.19 7.26
C ASP A 70 -3.67 -0.15 6.65
N ASP A 71 -2.55 -0.70 7.07
CA ASP A 71 -2.00 -1.96 6.56
C ASP A 71 -1.42 -1.89 5.17
N CYS A 72 -1.49 -0.76 4.48
CA CYS A 72 -0.80 -0.65 3.20
C CYS A 72 0.69 -0.47 3.44
N VAL A 73 1.50 -1.05 2.57
CA VAL A 73 2.95 -0.90 2.68
C VAL A 73 3.46 0.25 1.84
N ALA A 74 2.68 0.71 0.88
CA ALA A 74 3.09 1.80 0.00
C ALA A 74 1.88 2.50 -0.58
N VAL A 75 2.05 3.75 -0.96
CA VAL A 75 1.02 4.50 -1.66
C VAL A 75 1.69 5.27 -2.81
N HIS A 76 1.14 5.12 -4.00
CA HIS A 76 1.66 5.78 -5.20
C HIS A 76 0.82 7.01 -5.49
N CYS A 77 1.47 8.15 -5.73
CA CYS A 77 0.80 9.43 -5.98
C CYS A 77 1.60 10.23 -6.98
N GLU A 78 0.96 11.23 -7.59
CA GLU A 78 1.69 12.15 -8.45
C GLU A 78 2.64 13.02 -7.65
N ALA A 79 2.25 13.40 -6.46
CA ALA A 79 3.05 14.24 -5.59
C ALA A 79 2.65 14.02 -4.15
N VAL A 80 3.60 14.21 -3.25
CA VAL A 80 3.37 14.03 -1.82
C VAL A 80 4.13 15.14 -1.11
N GLY A 81 3.44 15.89 -0.28
CA GLY A 81 4.09 16.97 0.48
C GLY A 81 4.95 16.44 1.60
N ALA A 82 5.84 17.29 2.11
CA ALA A 82 6.79 16.87 3.13
C ALA A 82 6.13 16.36 4.40
N SER A 83 5.06 17.02 4.83
CA SER A 83 4.35 16.59 6.03
C SER A 83 3.71 15.23 5.84
N ALA A 84 3.13 15.00 4.66
CA ALA A 84 2.51 13.72 4.36
C ALA A 84 3.57 12.62 4.32
N ILE A 85 4.72 12.91 3.75
CA ILE A 85 5.80 11.93 3.69
C ILE A 85 6.19 11.50 5.10
N GLN A 86 6.36 12.45 6.00
CA GLN A 86 6.76 12.13 7.36
C GLN A 86 5.72 11.28 8.07
N GLN A 87 4.45 11.64 7.91
CA GLN A 87 3.38 10.91 8.58
C GLN A 87 3.20 9.51 8.00
N LEU A 88 3.32 9.38 6.67
CA LEU A 88 3.21 8.08 6.04
C LEU A 88 4.34 7.16 6.50
N LEU A 89 5.56 7.67 6.52
CA LEU A 89 6.69 6.86 6.95
C LEU A 89 6.56 6.46 8.41
N ALA A 90 6.02 7.34 9.23
CA ALA A 90 5.79 7.02 10.64
C ALA A 90 4.80 5.86 10.81
N GLN A 91 3.91 5.68 9.84
CA GLN A 91 2.96 4.58 9.88
C GLN A 91 3.44 3.36 9.11
N GLY A 92 4.67 3.38 8.62
CA GLY A 92 5.21 2.25 7.89
C GLY A 92 4.74 2.17 6.46
N ILE A 93 4.26 3.29 5.89
CA ILE A 93 3.77 3.32 4.53
C ILE A 93 4.76 4.09 3.69
N GLN A 94 5.26 3.47 2.63
CA GLN A 94 6.24 4.11 1.76
C GLN A 94 5.54 4.97 0.72
N PRO A 95 5.76 6.29 0.73
CA PRO A 95 5.20 7.13 -0.31
C PRO A 95 6.05 7.02 -1.57
N ILE A 96 5.40 6.86 -2.72
CA ILE A 96 6.09 6.72 -3.99
C ILE A 96 5.51 7.71 -4.98
N LYS A 97 6.36 8.56 -5.51
CA LYS A 97 5.94 9.56 -6.47
C LYS A 97 6.12 9.00 -7.88
N VAL A 98 5.09 9.13 -8.70
CA VAL A 98 5.15 8.65 -10.08
C VAL A 98 4.63 9.74 -11.00
N PRO A 99 4.99 9.70 -12.28
CA PRO A 99 4.47 10.71 -13.21
C PRO A 99 2.96 10.63 -13.35
N GLU A 100 2.35 11.76 -13.66
CA GLU A 100 0.93 11.83 -13.84
C GLU A 100 0.47 10.87 -14.92
N GLY A 101 -0.60 10.15 -14.64
CA GLY A 101 -1.16 9.24 -15.63
C GLY A 101 -0.46 7.90 -15.73
N THR A 102 0.45 7.59 -14.81
CA THR A 102 1.10 6.29 -14.84
C THR A 102 0.08 5.20 -14.59
N ARG A 103 0.12 4.15 -15.39
CA ARG A 103 -0.86 3.07 -15.27
C ARG A 103 -0.58 2.22 -14.05
N ILE A 104 -1.65 1.91 -13.33
CA ILE A 104 -1.54 1.09 -12.13
C ILE A 104 -1.04 -0.30 -12.46
N ASP A 105 -1.56 -0.90 -13.53
CA ASP A 105 -1.15 -2.26 -13.88
C ASP A 105 0.35 -2.32 -14.21
N GLY A 106 0.88 -1.27 -14.81
CA GLY A 106 2.31 -1.21 -15.08
C GLY A 106 3.13 -1.09 -13.82
N LEU A 107 2.64 -0.34 -12.85
CA LEU A 107 3.34 -0.20 -11.58
C LEU A 107 3.32 -1.52 -10.81
N ILE A 108 2.20 -2.22 -10.85
CA ILE A 108 2.12 -3.53 -10.20
C ILE A 108 3.08 -4.51 -10.87
N ALA A 109 3.13 -4.50 -12.20
CA ALA A 109 4.05 -5.39 -12.91
C ALA A 109 5.50 -5.12 -12.56
N LYS A 110 5.87 -3.85 -12.45
CA LYS A 110 7.23 -3.48 -12.06
C LYS A 110 7.54 -3.94 -10.65
N LEU A 111 6.59 -3.80 -9.77
CA LEU A 111 6.77 -4.21 -8.37
C LEU A 111 6.97 -5.72 -8.32
N GLN A 112 6.19 -6.45 -9.07
CA GLN A 112 6.31 -7.91 -9.12
C GLN A 112 7.64 -8.34 -9.71
N GLU A 113 8.10 -7.64 -10.72
CA GLU A 113 9.38 -7.93 -11.33
C GLU A 113 10.51 -7.71 -10.32
N SER A 114 10.48 -6.61 -9.59
CA SER A 114 11.48 -6.34 -8.56
C SER A 114 11.45 -7.39 -7.46
N TRP A 115 10.26 -7.83 -7.12
CA TRP A 115 10.09 -8.84 -6.09
C TRP A 115 10.77 -10.16 -6.53
N ARG A 116 10.51 -10.57 -7.78
CA ARG A 116 11.08 -11.82 -8.29
C ARG A 116 12.59 -11.78 -8.44
N GLU A 117 13.11 -10.61 -8.80
CA GLU A 117 14.53 -10.47 -9.04
C GLU A 117 15.35 -10.26 -7.78
N GLY A 118 14.72 -10.08 -6.67
CA GLY A 118 15.42 -9.82 -5.42
C GLY A 118 15.10 -8.41 -4.93
N PRO A 119 14.09 -8.29 -4.08
CA PRO A 119 13.65 -6.96 -3.67
C PRO A 119 14.71 -6.23 -2.88
N THR A 120 14.73 -4.91 -3.03
CA THR A 120 15.64 -4.05 -2.30
C THR A 120 14.83 -2.89 -1.70
N GLY A 121 15.46 -2.14 -0.80
CA GLY A 121 14.87 -0.96 -0.23
C GLY A 121 13.57 -1.26 0.51
N TRP A 122 12.58 -0.41 0.30
CA TRP A 122 11.34 -0.54 1.04
C TRP A 122 10.63 -1.85 0.70
N LEU A 123 10.76 -2.32 -0.53
CA LEU A 123 10.10 -3.56 -0.93
C LEU A 123 10.70 -4.75 -0.19
N ALA A 124 12.01 -4.77 -0.05
CA ALA A 124 12.67 -5.83 0.70
C ALA A 124 12.20 -5.84 2.15
N HIS A 125 12.07 -4.65 2.72
CA HIS A 125 11.60 -4.51 4.09
C HIS A 125 10.17 -5.01 4.22
N ALA A 126 9.31 -4.65 3.29
CA ALA A 126 7.90 -5.05 3.32
C ALA A 126 7.75 -6.55 3.17
N VAL A 127 8.52 -7.15 2.28
CA VAL A 127 8.45 -8.60 2.05
C VAL A 127 8.92 -9.33 3.30
N ARG A 128 10.01 -8.86 3.91
CA ARG A 128 10.51 -9.49 5.14
C ARG A 128 9.49 -9.39 6.27
N GLY A 129 8.81 -8.26 6.36
CA GLY A 129 7.79 -8.08 7.38
C GLY A 129 6.66 -9.08 7.23
N ARG A 130 6.21 -9.31 6.00
CA ARG A 130 5.16 -10.30 5.75
C ARG A 130 5.64 -11.71 6.09
N ASP A 131 6.87 -12.04 5.70
CA ASP A 131 7.41 -13.35 6.01
C ASP A 131 7.53 -13.54 7.52
N ASP A 132 7.99 -12.53 8.22
CA ASP A 132 8.13 -12.62 9.67
C ASP A 132 6.78 -12.77 10.33
N GLU A 133 5.79 -12.03 9.88
CA GLU A 133 4.46 -12.15 10.41
C GLU A 133 3.90 -13.54 10.22
N SER A 134 4.07 -14.08 9.03
CA SER A 134 3.58 -15.38 8.72
C SER A 134 4.25 -16.45 9.55
N ARG A 135 5.57 -16.35 9.71
CA ARG A 135 6.32 -17.29 10.48
C ARG A 135 5.94 -17.22 11.96
N PHE A 136 5.75 -16.01 12.45
CA PHE A 136 5.38 -15.82 13.84
C PHE A 136 4.00 -16.42 14.12
N ALA A 137 3.06 -16.21 13.21
CA ALA A 137 1.72 -16.75 13.35
C ALA A 137 1.76 -18.28 13.34
N ALA A 138 2.57 -18.87 12.48
CA ALA A 138 2.69 -20.32 12.44
C ALA A 138 3.30 -20.86 13.72
N MET A 139 4.30 -20.19 14.24
CA MET A 139 4.90 -20.60 15.49
C MET A 139 3.94 -20.51 16.65
N ALA A 140 3.16 -19.44 16.68
CA ALA A 140 2.17 -19.27 17.74
C ALA A 140 1.13 -20.38 17.67
N ALA A 141 0.70 -20.73 16.46
CA ALA A 141 -0.30 -21.75 16.31
C ALA A 141 0.18 -23.12 16.70
N GLU A 142 1.50 -23.38 16.52
CA GLU A 142 1.99 -24.69 16.84
C GLU A 142 2.63 -24.79 18.16
N GLY A 143 3.37 -23.81 18.54
CA GLY A 143 4.25 -23.96 19.68
C GLY A 143 3.69 -23.55 21.00
N TRP A 144 2.64 -22.83 21.01
CA TRP A 144 2.16 -22.34 22.28
C TRP A 144 1.27 -23.27 22.97
N GLN A 145 1.10 -24.41 22.43
CA GLN A 145 0.34 -25.29 23.06
C GLN A 145 0.99 -25.88 24.12
N GLU A 146 2.05 -25.87 24.36
CA GLU A 146 2.61 -26.53 25.38
C GLU A 146 2.33 -26.19 26.52
#